data_30eacecb046c2172682b4a6f58ff8d23
#
_entry.id   30eacecb046c2172682b4a6f58ff8d23
#
_cell.length_a   1.000
_cell.length_b   1.000
_cell.length_c   1.000
_cell.angle_alpha   90.00
_cell.angle_beta   90.00
_cell.angle_gamma   90.00
#
_symmetry.space_group_name_H-M   'P 1'
#
loop_
_entity.id
_entity.type
_entity.pdbx_description
1 polymer ?
#
loop_
_entity_poly.entity_id
_entity_poly.type
_entity_poly.pdbx_seq_one_letter_code
_entity_poly.pdbx_strand_id
1 'polypeptide(L)'
;MEPVDALKQAIKANDAAAVALALEAHPGLTSRLDEPAPGAAFGQTALLAAVQQTNREMVDVLLRAGANINQKSHWWAGGFHVLDDAWRAPWMASFLIGRGAIPEIHHAVRLEMFEDVRRMLSGNPGLVHARGGDGQLPLHFAQTVTMADFLLDRGADVNARDVDHESTAAQWMVRERPDVARRLMKRGAVTDILMASALSDVDIVTRILDADPAAIRMAVNKTWFPMQDPRAGGSIYIWTLGANKTAPAIAKELGHADVVRVLMDRASAGMRLALACERGDEDLVRQLLAARPAVAATLTADERRRLADAAQDNNTAAVRLMLEAGWPVDARGQHDATPLHWAAYHGNAEMARVLLQHQAPVNVKGDEYNGTPLGWARHGSEHGWHRKTGDYAATIEVLVAAGARGEE
;
A
#
# COMPACT_ATOMS: atom_id res chain seq x y z
N MET A 1 -8.82 24.77 26.15
CA MET A 1 -8.10 24.09 25.06
C MET A 1 -6.70 24.66 25.04
N GLU A 2 -5.69 23.80 25.04
CA GLU A 2 -4.31 24.26 24.96
C GLU A 2 -4.07 25.02 23.63
N PRO A 3 -3.26 26.08 23.61
CA PRO A 3 -3.03 26.87 22.40
C PRO A 3 -2.57 26.05 21.19
N VAL A 4 -1.74 25.04 21.42
CA VAL A 4 -1.26 24.12 20.37
C VAL A 4 -2.39 23.28 19.79
N ASP A 5 -3.35 22.87 20.61
CA ASP A 5 -4.51 22.09 20.14
C ASP A 5 -5.47 22.95 19.30
N ALA A 6 -5.62 24.24 19.66
CA ALA A 6 -6.41 25.17 18.88
C ALA A 6 -5.82 25.38 17.48
N LEU A 7 -4.50 25.60 17.38
CA LEU A 7 -3.78 25.70 16.10
C LEU A 7 -3.92 24.42 15.27
N LYS A 8 -3.73 23.25 15.89
CA LYS A 8 -3.86 21.95 15.24
C LYS A 8 -5.26 21.72 14.68
N GLN A 9 -6.31 22.07 15.44
CA GLN A 9 -7.69 21.94 14.97
C GLN A 9 -8.00 22.87 13.80
N ALA A 10 -7.52 24.13 13.85
CA ALA A 10 -7.66 25.08 12.76
C ALA A 10 -6.97 24.58 11.47
N ILE A 11 -5.74 24.06 11.58
CA ILE A 11 -5.03 23.44 10.45
C ILE A 11 -5.81 22.24 9.91
N LYS A 12 -6.28 21.35 10.77
CA LYS A 12 -7.05 20.15 10.36
C LYS A 12 -8.38 20.52 9.70
N ALA A 13 -9.02 21.61 10.16
CA ALA A 13 -10.24 22.14 9.58
C ALA A 13 -10.00 22.88 8.25
N ASN A 14 -8.74 23.03 7.84
CA ASN A 14 -8.33 23.81 6.66
C ASN A 14 -8.78 25.29 6.70
N ASP A 15 -8.81 25.88 7.89
CA ASP A 15 -9.31 27.25 8.15
C ASP A 15 -8.13 28.22 8.40
N ALA A 16 -7.73 28.93 7.36
CA ALA A 16 -6.64 29.89 7.40
C ALA A 16 -6.91 31.08 8.36
N ALA A 17 -8.18 31.51 8.46
CA ALA A 17 -8.55 32.60 9.35
C ALA A 17 -8.45 32.18 10.83
N ALA A 18 -8.92 30.97 11.15
CA ALA A 18 -8.75 30.41 12.49
C ALA A 18 -7.28 30.19 12.85
N VAL A 19 -6.42 29.81 11.88
CA VAL A 19 -4.97 29.72 12.08
C VAL A 19 -4.38 31.10 12.42
N ALA A 20 -4.74 32.14 11.66
CA ALA A 20 -4.28 33.51 11.93
C ALA A 20 -4.67 33.96 13.32
N LEU A 21 -5.94 33.79 13.70
CA LEU A 21 -6.46 34.16 15.03
C LEU A 21 -5.77 33.41 16.17
N ALA A 22 -5.49 32.13 15.99
CA ALA A 22 -4.78 31.32 16.98
C ALA A 22 -3.33 31.82 17.22
N LEU A 23 -2.64 32.22 16.14
CA LEU A 23 -1.28 32.77 16.21
C LEU A 23 -1.25 34.19 16.81
N GLU A 24 -2.23 35.03 16.50
CA GLU A 24 -2.39 36.34 17.11
C GLU A 24 -2.69 36.27 18.61
N ALA A 25 -3.59 35.37 19.00
CA ALA A 25 -3.94 35.16 20.40
C ALA A 25 -2.79 34.55 21.23
N HIS A 26 -1.92 33.80 20.59
CA HIS A 26 -0.82 33.06 21.25
C HIS A 26 0.52 33.24 20.52
N PRO A 27 1.18 34.41 20.60
CA PRO A 27 2.42 34.69 19.87
C PRO A 27 3.56 33.69 20.15
N GLY A 28 3.57 33.05 21.33
CA GLY A 28 4.54 32.00 21.66
C GLY A 28 4.49 30.75 20.76
N LEU A 29 3.41 30.55 19.99
CA LEU A 29 3.31 29.46 19.03
C LEU A 29 4.23 29.64 17.80
N THR A 30 4.58 30.88 17.46
CA THR A 30 5.41 31.19 16.29
C THR A 30 6.80 30.53 16.36
N SER A 31 7.38 30.41 17.55
CA SER A 31 8.67 29.75 17.76
C SER A 31 8.61 28.22 17.61
N ARG A 32 7.41 27.64 17.50
CA ARG A 32 7.16 26.20 17.42
C ARG A 32 6.59 25.74 16.09
N LEU A 33 6.45 26.64 15.11
CA LEU A 33 5.85 26.31 13.79
C LEU A 33 6.64 25.25 13.00
N ASP A 34 7.94 25.18 13.27
CA ASP A 34 8.85 24.24 12.62
C ASP A 34 9.01 22.92 13.39
N GLU A 35 8.38 22.81 14.57
CA GLU A 35 8.29 21.58 15.33
C GLU A 35 7.22 20.64 14.71
N PRO A 36 7.33 19.30 14.94
CA PRO A 36 6.25 18.39 14.59
C PRO A 36 4.96 18.77 15.31
N ALA A 37 3.87 18.92 14.56
CA ALA A 37 2.57 19.11 15.16
C ALA A 37 2.18 17.85 15.98
N PRO A 38 1.73 17.96 17.24
CA PRO A 38 1.39 16.82 18.08
C PRO A 38 0.40 15.86 17.38
N GLY A 39 0.79 14.58 17.23
CA GLY A 39 -0.01 13.56 16.56
C GLY A 39 -0.13 13.73 15.04
N ALA A 40 0.71 14.55 14.42
CA ALA A 40 0.82 14.59 12.96
C ALA A 40 1.59 13.36 12.44
N ALA A 41 1.08 12.77 11.35
CA ALA A 41 1.78 11.69 10.68
C ALA A 41 3.14 12.18 10.13
N PHE A 42 4.12 11.30 10.07
CA PHE A 42 5.44 11.57 9.48
C PHE A 42 6.20 12.76 10.09
N GLY A 43 5.88 13.16 11.33
CA GLY A 43 6.51 14.31 11.98
C GLY A 43 6.33 15.63 11.24
N GLN A 44 5.16 15.83 10.62
CA GLN A 44 4.84 17.01 9.81
C GLN A 44 4.80 18.29 10.64
N THR A 45 5.34 19.38 10.06
CA THR A 45 5.15 20.74 10.56
C THR A 45 3.79 21.32 10.13
N ALA A 46 3.39 22.42 10.75
CA ALA A 46 2.16 23.14 10.38
C ALA A 46 2.15 23.54 8.88
N LEU A 47 3.31 23.96 8.35
CA LEU A 47 3.44 24.38 6.96
C LEU A 47 3.29 23.21 5.98
N LEU A 48 3.87 22.05 6.28
CA LEU A 48 3.69 20.84 5.47
C LEU A 48 2.22 20.41 5.41
N ALA A 49 1.50 20.47 6.53
CA ALA A 49 0.07 20.16 6.55
C ALA A 49 -0.75 21.13 5.68
N ALA A 50 -0.43 22.43 5.69
CA ALA A 50 -1.07 23.43 4.84
C ALA A 50 -0.83 23.18 3.34
N VAL A 51 0.39 22.78 2.97
CA VAL A 51 0.75 22.43 1.59
C VAL A 51 -0.01 21.19 1.13
N GLN A 52 -0.10 20.16 1.96
CA GLN A 52 -0.88 18.94 1.63
C GLN A 52 -2.36 19.21 1.41
N GLN A 53 -2.92 20.19 2.11
CA GLN A 53 -4.30 20.63 1.92
C GLN A 53 -4.48 21.60 0.74
N THR A 54 -3.38 21.91 0.02
CA THR A 54 -3.35 22.84 -1.12
C THR A 54 -3.92 24.23 -0.80
N ASN A 55 -3.80 24.68 0.45
CA ASN A 55 -4.34 25.95 0.94
C ASN A 55 -3.31 27.08 0.89
N ARG A 56 -3.34 27.89 -0.18
CA ARG A 56 -2.45 29.04 -0.38
C ARG A 56 -2.48 30.04 0.77
N GLU A 57 -3.70 30.37 1.22
CA GLU A 57 -3.89 31.39 2.25
C GLU A 57 -3.27 30.95 3.58
N MET A 58 -3.47 29.68 3.94
CA MET A 58 -2.89 29.11 5.15
C MET A 58 -1.36 29.06 5.05
N VAL A 59 -0.80 28.70 3.89
CA VAL A 59 0.67 28.74 3.65
C VAL A 59 1.18 30.18 3.87
N ASP A 60 0.50 31.20 3.29
CA ASP A 60 0.91 32.59 3.44
C ASP A 60 0.77 33.09 4.89
N VAL A 61 -0.25 32.66 5.64
CA VAL A 61 -0.40 32.96 7.07
C VAL A 61 0.77 32.41 7.88
N LEU A 62 1.10 31.13 7.69
CA LEU A 62 2.17 30.47 8.41
C LEU A 62 3.56 31.06 8.08
N LEU A 63 3.83 31.37 6.81
CA LEU A 63 5.07 32.01 6.40
C LEU A 63 5.23 33.43 6.99
N ARG A 64 4.16 34.23 7.03
CA ARG A 64 4.18 35.55 7.68
C ARG A 64 4.39 35.44 9.19
N ALA A 65 3.94 34.35 9.81
CA ALA A 65 4.17 34.06 11.22
C ALA A 65 5.58 33.54 11.53
N GLY A 66 6.43 33.32 10.50
CA GLY A 66 7.83 32.93 10.65
C GLY A 66 8.14 31.44 10.44
N ALA A 67 7.19 30.65 9.91
CA ALA A 67 7.47 29.27 9.55
C ALA A 67 8.59 29.19 8.49
N ASN A 68 9.54 28.28 8.68
CA ASN A 68 10.65 28.07 7.74
C ASN A 68 10.18 27.20 6.56
N ILE A 69 10.11 27.78 5.37
CA ILE A 69 9.64 27.08 4.17
C ILE A 69 10.54 25.88 3.77
N ASN A 70 11.79 25.87 4.19
CA ASN A 70 12.76 24.81 3.91
C ASN A 70 12.91 23.81 5.07
N GLN A 71 12.07 23.94 6.12
CA GLN A 71 12.06 22.97 7.21
C GLN A 71 11.50 21.64 6.72
N LYS A 72 12.26 20.57 6.93
CA LYS A 72 11.79 19.19 6.66
C LYS A 72 11.00 18.64 7.85
N SER A 73 10.11 17.70 7.58
CA SER A 73 9.45 16.91 8.62
C SER A 73 10.45 16.09 9.44
N HIS A 74 10.06 15.68 10.63
CA HIS A 74 10.89 14.88 11.53
C HIS A 74 10.62 13.37 11.34
N TRP A 75 10.63 12.93 10.07
CA TRP A 75 10.41 11.52 9.74
C TRP A 75 11.70 10.72 9.88
N TRP A 76 11.62 9.54 10.49
CA TRP A 76 12.79 8.72 10.81
C TRP A 76 13.57 8.24 9.58
N ALA A 77 12.87 7.94 8.49
CA ALA A 77 13.46 7.42 7.26
C ALA A 77 14.03 8.51 6.33
N GLY A 78 13.71 9.79 6.61
CA GLY A 78 14.09 10.94 5.80
C GLY A 78 12.95 11.96 5.74
N GLY A 79 13.23 13.20 6.18
CA GLY A 79 12.22 14.24 6.31
C GLY A 79 11.66 14.71 4.97
N PHE A 80 10.35 14.95 4.93
CA PHE A 80 9.65 15.55 3.80
C PHE A 80 9.78 17.06 3.79
N HIS A 81 9.98 17.63 2.62
CA HIS A 81 10.03 19.06 2.35
C HIS A 81 8.69 19.53 1.71
N VAL A 82 8.37 20.82 1.77
CA VAL A 82 7.15 21.36 1.14
C VAL A 82 7.05 21.06 -0.37
N LEU A 83 8.17 20.88 -1.06
CA LEU A 83 8.20 20.55 -2.48
C LEU A 83 7.94 19.05 -2.77
N ASP A 84 7.97 18.17 -1.76
CA ASP A 84 7.62 16.75 -1.95
C ASP A 84 6.13 16.58 -2.31
N ASP A 85 5.28 17.50 -1.85
CA ASP A 85 3.84 17.53 -2.17
C ASP A 85 3.48 18.55 -3.27
N ALA A 86 4.44 19.23 -3.87
CA ALA A 86 4.21 20.29 -4.85
C ALA A 86 3.55 19.81 -6.17
N TRP A 87 3.59 18.51 -6.44
CA TRP A 87 2.93 17.87 -7.58
C TRP A 87 1.40 17.79 -7.46
N ARG A 88 0.86 17.96 -6.25
CA ARG A 88 -0.59 17.85 -5.98
C ARG A 88 -1.43 18.89 -6.72
N ALA A 89 -0.81 20.02 -7.10
CA ALA A 89 -1.49 21.04 -7.90
C ALA A 89 -0.49 21.71 -8.85
N PRO A 90 -0.87 21.98 -10.13
CA PRO A 90 0.04 22.52 -11.14
C PRO A 90 0.71 23.86 -10.75
N TRP A 91 0.04 24.66 -9.91
CA TRP A 91 0.54 25.96 -9.45
C TRP A 91 1.48 25.86 -8.23
N MET A 92 1.47 24.74 -7.51
CA MET A 92 2.06 24.63 -6.17
C MET A 92 3.58 24.80 -6.18
N ALA A 93 4.28 24.14 -7.08
CA ALA A 93 5.73 24.22 -7.17
C ALA A 93 6.19 25.67 -7.37
N SER A 94 5.65 26.38 -8.38
CA SER A 94 5.99 27.77 -8.66
C SER A 94 5.64 28.71 -7.51
N PHE A 95 4.52 28.45 -6.84
CA PHE A 95 4.07 29.21 -5.69
C PHE A 95 5.04 29.08 -4.51
N LEU A 96 5.46 27.86 -4.16
CA LEU A 96 6.40 27.61 -3.06
C LEU A 96 7.81 28.11 -3.38
N ILE A 97 8.31 27.88 -4.60
CA ILE A 97 9.62 28.38 -5.05
C ILE A 97 9.63 29.91 -5.03
N GLY A 98 8.55 30.56 -5.49
CA GLY A 98 8.40 32.02 -5.43
C GLY A 98 8.40 32.60 -4.00
N ARG A 99 8.20 31.76 -2.99
CA ARG A 99 8.27 32.12 -1.56
C ARG A 99 9.57 31.68 -0.88
N GLY A 100 10.54 31.18 -1.65
CA GLY A 100 11.87 30.85 -1.16
C GLY A 100 12.08 29.35 -0.85
N ALA A 101 11.18 28.47 -1.28
CA ALA A 101 11.45 27.03 -1.23
C ALA A 101 12.60 26.68 -2.19
N ILE A 102 13.60 25.98 -1.69
CA ILE A 102 14.81 25.61 -2.45
C ILE A 102 14.67 24.16 -2.94
N PRO A 103 14.55 23.92 -4.26
CA PRO A 103 14.49 22.57 -4.79
C PRO A 103 15.80 21.81 -4.54
N GLU A 104 15.72 20.65 -3.91
CA GLU A 104 16.80 19.66 -3.90
C GLU A 104 16.72 18.79 -5.17
N ILE A 105 17.73 17.93 -5.41
CA ILE A 105 17.83 17.13 -6.64
C ILE A 105 16.59 16.27 -6.91
N HIS A 106 16.02 15.63 -5.90
CA HIS A 106 14.83 14.79 -6.04
C HIS A 106 13.57 15.60 -6.36
N HIS A 107 13.44 16.84 -5.85
CA HIS A 107 12.36 17.75 -6.26
C HIS A 107 12.51 18.16 -7.72
N ALA A 108 13.74 18.52 -8.13
CA ALA A 108 14.03 18.90 -9.52
C ALA A 108 13.75 17.75 -10.49
N VAL A 109 14.08 16.50 -10.09
CA VAL A 109 13.76 15.29 -10.87
C VAL A 109 12.24 15.08 -10.97
N ARG A 110 11.51 15.14 -9.84
CA ARG A 110 10.04 14.96 -9.82
C ARG A 110 9.32 16.02 -10.66
N LEU A 111 9.80 17.26 -10.64
CA LEU A 111 9.21 18.39 -11.35
C LEU A 111 9.72 18.51 -12.80
N GLU A 112 10.49 17.54 -13.30
CA GLU A 112 11.06 17.51 -14.65
C GLU A 112 11.90 18.78 -14.98
N MET A 113 12.54 19.37 -13.98
CA MET A 113 13.44 20.53 -14.10
C MET A 113 14.80 20.10 -14.65
N PHE A 114 14.83 19.62 -15.89
CA PHE A 114 15.95 18.89 -16.48
C PHE A 114 17.27 19.68 -16.44
N GLU A 115 17.24 20.99 -16.75
CA GLU A 115 18.43 21.83 -16.74
C GLU A 115 18.98 22.06 -15.32
N ASP A 116 18.09 22.12 -14.32
CA ASP A 116 18.50 22.23 -12.92
C ASP A 116 19.15 20.91 -12.45
N VAL A 117 18.55 19.75 -12.79
CA VAL A 117 19.16 18.44 -12.50
C VAL A 117 20.54 18.33 -13.14
N ARG A 118 20.66 18.74 -14.40
CA ARG A 118 21.94 18.76 -15.12
C ARG A 118 22.97 19.63 -14.40
N ARG A 119 22.60 20.85 -14.04
CA ARG A 119 23.48 21.81 -13.34
C ARG A 119 23.90 21.27 -11.97
N MET A 120 22.95 20.74 -11.19
CA MET A 120 23.22 20.17 -9.87
C MET A 120 24.22 19.02 -9.95
N LEU A 121 24.00 18.05 -10.87
CA LEU A 121 24.89 16.91 -11.04
C LEU A 121 26.25 17.29 -11.65
N SER A 122 26.33 18.35 -12.45
CA SER A 122 27.61 18.86 -12.95
C SER A 122 28.42 19.51 -11.83
N GLY A 123 27.77 20.16 -10.87
CA GLY A 123 28.43 20.77 -9.72
C GLY A 123 28.78 19.75 -8.63
N ASN A 124 27.95 18.74 -8.44
CA ASN A 124 28.16 17.66 -7.47
C ASN A 124 27.58 16.34 -7.99
N PRO A 125 28.38 15.48 -8.63
CA PRO A 125 27.92 14.17 -9.14
C PRO A 125 27.35 13.26 -8.04
N GLY A 126 27.78 13.38 -6.79
CA GLY A 126 27.29 12.59 -5.66
C GLY A 126 25.82 12.79 -5.34
N LEU A 127 25.21 13.87 -5.82
CA LEU A 127 23.77 14.13 -5.64
C LEU A 127 22.88 13.07 -6.29
N VAL A 128 23.41 12.30 -7.25
CA VAL A 128 22.66 11.17 -7.83
C VAL A 128 22.27 10.11 -6.78
N HIS A 129 22.97 10.09 -5.64
CA HIS A 129 22.73 9.21 -4.49
C HIS A 129 22.13 9.94 -3.28
N ALA A 130 21.77 11.21 -3.41
CA ALA A 130 21.19 11.98 -2.30
C ALA A 130 19.83 11.38 -1.90
N ARG A 131 19.58 11.32 -0.58
CA ARG A 131 18.31 10.79 -0.04
C ARG A 131 17.37 11.93 0.32
N GLY A 132 16.10 11.78 -0.11
CA GLY A 132 14.97 12.65 0.22
C GLY A 132 14.03 12.05 1.24
N GLY A 133 12.75 12.41 1.17
CA GLY A 133 11.69 11.82 1.99
C GLY A 133 11.62 10.29 1.83
N ASP A 134 11.27 9.56 2.90
CA ASP A 134 11.34 8.08 2.99
C ASP A 134 12.73 7.48 2.68
N GLY A 135 13.77 8.31 2.62
CA GLY A 135 15.10 7.90 2.19
C GLY A 135 15.19 7.52 0.72
N GLN A 136 14.26 7.97 -0.10
CA GLN A 136 14.24 7.76 -1.55
C GLN A 136 15.41 8.47 -2.23
N LEU A 137 15.93 7.88 -3.31
CA LEU A 137 16.97 8.48 -4.15
C LEU A 137 16.32 9.19 -5.36
N PRO A 138 17.07 10.06 -6.08
CA PRO A 138 16.54 10.78 -7.24
C PRO A 138 15.85 9.89 -8.26
N LEU A 139 16.36 8.68 -8.51
CA LEU A 139 15.78 7.74 -9.46
C LEU A 139 14.33 7.35 -9.10
N HIS A 140 13.95 7.29 -7.82
CA HIS A 140 12.58 6.99 -7.39
C HIS A 140 11.57 8.05 -7.83
N PHE A 141 12.04 9.26 -8.09
CA PHE A 141 11.21 10.41 -8.46
C PHE A 141 11.12 10.65 -9.98
N ALA A 142 11.89 9.93 -10.81
CA ALA A 142 11.87 10.11 -12.26
C ALA A 142 10.47 9.87 -12.84
N GLN A 143 9.94 10.88 -13.56
CA GLN A 143 8.60 10.82 -14.15
C GLN A 143 8.62 10.28 -15.58
N THR A 144 9.76 10.41 -16.26
CA THR A 144 9.94 10.03 -17.65
C THR A 144 11.11 9.08 -17.85
N VAL A 145 11.06 8.30 -18.92
CA VAL A 145 12.17 7.44 -19.36
C VAL A 145 13.45 8.27 -19.60
N THR A 146 13.31 9.47 -20.14
CA THR A 146 14.44 10.37 -20.41
C THR A 146 15.15 10.78 -19.13
N MET A 147 14.40 11.16 -18.09
CA MET A 147 14.96 11.50 -16.80
C MET A 147 15.61 10.28 -16.11
N ALA A 148 14.95 9.13 -16.17
CA ALA A 148 15.51 7.89 -15.63
C ALA A 148 16.82 7.49 -16.29
N ASP A 149 16.89 7.51 -17.62
CA ASP A 149 18.13 7.22 -18.37
C ASP A 149 19.22 8.24 -18.05
N PHE A 150 18.86 9.52 -17.97
CA PHE A 150 19.82 10.58 -17.63
C PHE A 150 20.48 10.37 -16.25
N LEU A 151 19.69 9.92 -15.25
CA LEU A 151 20.23 9.61 -13.90
C LEU A 151 21.08 8.33 -13.92
N LEU A 152 20.63 7.28 -14.62
CA LEU A 152 21.37 6.03 -14.74
C LEU A 152 22.71 6.21 -15.46
N ASP A 153 22.76 7.03 -16.51
CA ASP A 153 24.01 7.35 -17.24
C ASP A 153 24.98 8.18 -16.39
N ARG A 154 24.52 8.75 -15.26
CA ARG A 154 25.32 9.46 -14.26
C ARG A 154 25.61 8.66 -13.00
N GLY A 155 25.37 7.34 -13.05
CA GLY A 155 25.75 6.41 -11.99
C GLY A 155 24.68 6.19 -10.93
N ALA A 156 23.40 6.53 -11.19
CA ALA A 156 22.34 6.09 -10.32
C ALA A 156 22.32 4.56 -10.24
N ASP A 157 22.26 4.01 -9.05
CA ASP A 157 22.10 2.57 -8.85
C ASP A 157 20.63 2.18 -9.10
N VAL A 158 20.40 1.39 -10.16
CA VAL A 158 19.07 0.94 -10.57
C VAL A 158 18.38 0.07 -9.50
N ASN A 159 19.16 -0.55 -8.61
CA ASN A 159 18.69 -1.44 -7.54
C ASN A 159 18.78 -0.83 -6.14
N ALA A 160 19.15 0.44 -6.04
CA ALA A 160 19.15 1.14 -4.76
C ALA A 160 17.73 1.16 -4.17
N ARG A 161 17.65 0.94 -2.85
CA ARG A 161 16.40 0.91 -2.11
C ARG A 161 16.22 2.15 -1.25
N ASP A 162 15.00 2.60 -1.09
CA ASP A 162 14.63 3.59 -0.10
C ASP A 162 14.77 3.04 1.34
N VAL A 163 14.56 3.90 2.33
CA VAL A 163 14.74 3.51 3.74
C VAL A 163 13.44 2.98 4.35
N ASP A 164 12.29 3.63 4.06
CA ASP A 164 11.03 3.29 4.73
C ASP A 164 10.38 2.03 4.15
N HIS A 165 10.48 1.82 2.84
CA HIS A 165 9.85 0.67 2.18
C HIS A 165 10.85 -0.39 1.73
N GLU A 166 12.16 -0.14 1.90
CA GLU A 166 13.25 -1.00 1.42
C GLU A 166 13.02 -1.47 -0.03
N SER A 167 12.47 -0.60 -0.86
CA SER A 167 11.98 -0.88 -2.20
C SER A 167 12.76 -0.11 -3.27
N THR A 168 12.90 -0.69 -4.45
CA THR A 168 13.60 -0.08 -5.58
C THR A 168 12.72 0.91 -6.33
N ALA A 169 13.34 1.79 -7.12
CA ALA A 169 12.61 2.72 -7.99
C ALA A 169 11.64 2.00 -8.94
N ALA A 170 12.01 0.82 -9.47
CA ALA A 170 11.12 0.04 -10.33
C ALA A 170 9.86 -0.45 -9.61
N GLN A 171 9.97 -0.85 -8.34
CA GLN A 171 8.83 -1.26 -7.52
C GLN A 171 7.89 -0.08 -7.23
N TRP A 172 8.41 1.11 -7.00
CA TRP A 172 7.63 2.33 -6.83
C TRP A 172 6.85 2.72 -8.10
N MET A 173 7.43 2.44 -9.27
CA MET A 173 6.89 2.88 -10.57
C MET A 173 5.95 1.88 -11.24
N VAL A 174 5.87 0.66 -10.73
CA VAL A 174 5.25 -0.49 -11.41
C VAL A 174 3.82 -0.23 -11.90
N ARG A 175 3.05 0.59 -11.20
CA ARG A 175 1.66 0.88 -11.55
C ARG A 175 1.47 2.26 -12.19
N GLU A 176 2.05 3.30 -11.61
CA GLU A 176 1.81 4.68 -12.04
C GLU A 176 2.69 5.13 -13.20
N ARG A 177 3.87 4.54 -13.33
CA ARG A 177 4.86 4.87 -14.36
C ARG A 177 5.43 3.61 -15.01
N PRO A 178 4.56 2.75 -15.59
CA PRO A 178 4.96 1.43 -16.10
C PRO A 178 6.03 1.50 -17.19
N ASP A 179 6.07 2.56 -17.98
CA ASP A 179 7.09 2.73 -19.03
C ASP A 179 8.48 2.99 -18.43
N VAL A 180 8.54 3.77 -17.35
CA VAL A 180 9.79 3.99 -16.61
C VAL A 180 10.21 2.68 -15.94
N ALA A 181 9.29 1.96 -15.27
CA ALA A 181 9.57 0.67 -14.67
C ALA A 181 10.13 -0.33 -15.69
N ARG A 182 9.51 -0.46 -16.88
CA ARG A 182 10.03 -1.31 -18.00
C ARG A 182 11.42 -0.85 -18.45
N ARG A 183 11.66 0.46 -18.47
CA ARG A 183 12.99 0.96 -18.82
C ARG A 183 14.03 0.58 -17.77
N LEU A 184 13.71 0.69 -16.48
CA LEU A 184 14.58 0.27 -15.39
C LEU A 184 14.88 -1.23 -15.46
N MET A 185 13.89 -2.08 -15.77
CA MET A 185 14.12 -3.51 -16.01
C MET A 185 15.13 -3.76 -17.13
N LYS A 186 15.01 -3.05 -18.26
CA LYS A 186 15.95 -3.13 -19.37
C LYS A 186 17.36 -2.61 -19.00
N ARG A 187 17.45 -1.75 -17.99
CA ARG A 187 18.72 -1.22 -17.46
C ARG A 187 19.26 -2.05 -16.27
N GLY A 188 18.68 -3.23 -15.98
CA GLY A 188 19.19 -4.17 -14.98
C GLY A 188 18.52 -4.13 -13.61
N ALA A 189 17.32 -3.52 -13.50
CA ALA A 189 16.54 -3.62 -12.27
C ALA A 189 16.18 -5.08 -11.96
N VAL A 190 16.38 -5.49 -10.71
CA VAL A 190 15.93 -6.79 -10.21
C VAL A 190 14.43 -6.88 -10.36
N THR A 191 13.97 -7.92 -11.03
CA THR A 191 12.56 -8.11 -11.39
C THR A 191 12.06 -9.42 -10.80
N ASP A 192 11.01 -9.34 -10.01
CA ASP A 192 10.27 -10.49 -9.51
C ASP A 192 9.03 -10.78 -10.37
N ILE A 193 8.35 -11.90 -10.07
CA ILE A 193 7.17 -12.34 -10.83
C ILE A 193 5.98 -11.39 -10.68
N LEU A 194 5.86 -10.66 -9.56
CA LEU A 194 4.78 -9.69 -9.33
C LEU A 194 4.96 -8.48 -10.26
N MET A 195 6.18 -7.93 -10.32
CA MET A 195 6.54 -6.84 -11.24
C MET A 195 6.36 -7.26 -12.70
N ALA A 196 6.89 -8.42 -13.09
CA ALA A 196 6.76 -8.92 -14.45
C ALA A 196 5.28 -9.11 -14.85
N SER A 197 4.46 -9.62 -13.92
CA SER A 197 3.02 -9.80 -14.15
C SER A 197 2.28 -8.47 -14.24
N ALA A 198 2.63 -7.50 -13.40
CA ALA A 198 2.04 -6.16 -13.42
C ALA A 198 2.39 -5.39 -14.70
N LEU A 199 3.56 -5.65 -15.28
CA LEU A 199 4.03 -5.00 -16.50
C LEU A 199 3.72 -5.79 -17.78
N SER A 200 2.95 -6.87 -17.69
CA SER A 200 2.56 -7.73 -18.82
C SER A 200 3.74 -8.34 -19.58
N ASP A 201 4.84 -8.65 -18.89
CA ASP A 201 6.04 -9.22 -19.50
C ASP A 201 6.02 -10.76 -19.44
N VAL A 202 5.39 -11.36 -20.43
CA VAL A 202 5.22 -12.83 -20.56
C VAL A 202 6.56 -13.57 -20.58
N ASP A 203 7.57 -13.00 -21.23
CA ASP A 203 8.89 -13.64 -21.38
C ASP A 203 9.62 -13.70 -20.04
N ILE A 204 9.55 -12.63 -19.25
CA ILE A 204 10.15 -12.60 -17.91
C ILE A 204 9.38 -13.52 -16.96
N VAL A 205 8.04 -13.51 -16.99
CA VAL A 205 7.21 -14.44 -16.19
C VAL A 205 7.58 -15.89 -16.51
N THR A 206 7.67 -16.24 -17.78
CA THR A 206 8.02 -17.60 -18.22
C THR A 206 9.41 -17.99 -17.72
N ARG A 207 10.40 -17.12 -17.91
CA ARG A 207 11.78 -17.36 -17.49
C ARG A 207 11.91 -17.53 -15.97
N ILE A 208 11.17 -16.70 -15.18
CA ILE A 208 11.17 -16.83 -13.72
C ILE A 208 10.61 -18.20 -13.33
N LEU A 209 9.49 -18.62 -13.92
CA LEU A 209 8.85 -19.91 -13.60
C LEU A 209 9.64 -21.11 -14.11
N ASP A 210 10.43 -20.98 -15.17
CA ASP A 210 11.35 -22.02 -15.63
C ASP A 210 12.52 -22.20 -14.67
N ALA A 211 12.99 -21.09 -14.07
CA ALA A 211 14.08 -21.12 -13.08
C ALA A 211 13.58 -21.53 -11.68
N ASP A 212 12.43 -21.04 -11.25
CA ASP A 212 11.79 -21.35 -9.97
C ASP A 212 10.27 -21.46 -10.12
N PRO A 213 9.72 -22.68 -10.30
CA PRO A 213 8.28 -22.88 -10.35
C PRO A 213 7.53 -22.44 -9.08
N ALA A 214 8.22 -22.36 -7.92
CA ALA A 214 7.62 -21.91 -6.67
C ALA A 214 7.36 -20.41 -6.65
N ALA A 215 8.00 -19.63 -7.51
CA ALA A 215 7.77 -18.18 -7.64
C ALA A 215 6.29 -17.81 -7.89
N ILE A 216 5.51 -18.72 -8.48
CA ILE A 216 4.06 -18.51 -8.69
C ILE A 216 3.30 -18.25 -7.39
N ARG A 217 3.85 -18.69 -6.23
CA ARG A 217 3.25 -18.50 -4.90
C ARG A 217 3.59 -17.15 -4.27
N MET A 218 4.50 -16.40 -4.90
CA MET A 218 4.89 -15.09 -4.39
C MET A 218 3.67 -14.18 -4.23
N ALA A 219 3.60 -13.52 -3.07
CA ALA A 219 2.52 -12.60 -2.73
C ALA A 219 3.09 -11.36 -2.04
N VAL A 220 2.35 -10.26 -2.10
CA VAL A 220 2.71 -8.99 -1.46
C VAL A 220 2.50 -9.08 0.06
N ASN A 221 3.43 -9.69 0.77
CA ASN A 221 3.39 -9.81 2.24
C ASN A 221 4.78 -9.92 2.86
N LYS A 222 4.85 -9.91 4.18
CA LYS A 222 6.10 -9.95 4.95
C LYS A 222 6.92 -11.24 4.75
N THR A 223 6.29 -12.34 4.34
CA THR A 223 7.00 -13.61 4.07
C THR A 223 7.90 -13.49 2.85
N TRP A 224 7.41 -12.83 1.80
CA TRP A 224 8.14 -12.65 0.54
C TRP A 224 8.95 -11.35 0.50
N PHE A 225 8.52 -10.34 1.25
CA PHE A 225 9.18 -9.03 1.35
C PHE A 225 9.40 -8.67 2.83
N PRO A 226 10.30 -9.41 3.53
CA PRO A 226 10.63 -9.10 4.93
C PRO A 226 11.40 -7.78 4.99
N MET A 227 11.04 -6.92 5.95
CA MET A 227 11.76 -5.69 6.24
C MET A 227 12.94 -5.97 7.16
N GLN A 228 14.06 -5.28 6.93
CA GLN A 228 15.24 -5.35 7.79
C GLN A 228 15.10 -4.41 8.99
N ASP A 229 14.57 -3.19 8.76
CA ASP A 229 14.27 -2.25 9.83
C ASP A 229 12.84 -2.49 10.35
N PRO A 230 12.65 -2.72 11.67
CA PRO A 230 11.32 -2.95 12.24
C PRO A 230 10.40 -1.71 12.19
N ARG A 231 10.96 -0.52 11.95
CA ARG A 231 10.20 0.72 11.77
C ARG A 231 9.66 0.89 10.34
N ALA A 232 10.21 0.12 9.39
CA ALA A 232 9.85 0.22 7.97
C ALA A 232 8.35 -0.04 7.74
N GLY A 233 7.76 0.75 6.85
CA GLY A 233 6.33 0.71 6.53
C GLY A 233 5.88 -0.54 5.74
N GLY A 234 6.81 -1.44 5.40
CA GLY A 234 6.57 -2.60 4.54
C GLY A 234 6.84 -2.30 3.07
N SER A 235 6.99 -3.34 2.25
CA SER A 235 7.28 -3.17 0.82
C SER A 235 6.28 -2.25 0.13
N ILE A 236 6.77 -1.38 -0.74
CA ILE A 236 5.92 -0.45 -1.51
C ILE A 236 4.85 -1.17 -2.34
N TYR A 237 5.02 -2.44 -2.61
CA TYR A 237 4.01 -3.24 -3.30
C TYR A 237 2.66 -3.29 -2.55
N ILE A 238 2.64 -3.09 -1.23
CA ILE A 238 1.38 -3.03 -0.46
C ILE A 238 0.49 -1.90 -1.00
N TRP A 239 1.09 -0.77 -1.38
CA TRP A 239 0.38 0.42 -1.90
C TRP A 239 0.28 0.44 -3.43
N THR A 240 1.24 -0.14 -4.15
CA THR A 240 1.25 -0.13 -5.61
C THR A 240 0.49 -1.30 -6.23
N LEU A 241 0.57 -2.48 -5.65
CA LEU A 241 -0.07 -3.71 -6.18
C LEU A 241 -1.20 -4.23 -5.29
N GLY A 242 -1.18 -3.90 -4.00
CA GLY A 242 -2.14 -4.36 -2.99
C GLY A 242 -1.62 -5.49 -2.12
N ALA A 243 -1.96 -5.43 -0.81
CA ALA A 243 -1.55 -6.45 0.16
C ALA A 243 -2.08 -7.83 -0.22
N ASN A 244 -1.28 -8.88 0.02
CA ASN A 244 -1.55 -10.28 -0.27
C ASN A 244 -1.82 -10.63 -1.75
N LYS A 245 -1.72 -9.68 -2.66
CA LYS A 245 -1.88 -9.93 -4.10
C LYS A 245 -0.78 -10.85 -4.61
N THR A 246 -1.19 -11.85 -5.41
CA THR A 246 -0.30 -12.78 -6.11
C THR A 246 -0.16 -12.39 -7.59
N ALA A 247 0.84 -12.92 -8.27
CA ALA A 247 1.05 -12.68 -9.70
C ALA A 247 -0.22 -12.91 -10.55
N PRO A 248 -0.97 -14.02 -10.39
CA PRO A 248 -2.23 -14.21 -11.13
C PRO A 248 -3.31 -13.18 -10.80
N ALA A 249 -3.43 -12.77 -9.53
CA ALA A 249 -4.40 -11.76 -9.12
C ALA A 249 -4.08 -10.39 -9.71
N ILE A 250 -2.81 -9.99 -9.67
CA ILE A 250 -2.30 -8.74 -10.26
C ILE A 250 -2.53 -8.73 -11.78
N ALA A 251 -2.10 -9.79 -12.49
CA ALA A 251 -2.26 -9.89 -13.93
C ALA A 251 -3.74 -9.81 -14.35
N LYS A 252 -4.63 -10.46 -13.61
CA LYS A 252 -6.08 -10.40 -13.83
C LYS A 252 -6.62 -8.99 -13.65
N GLU A 253 -6.32 -8.35 -12.52
CA GLU A 253 -6.78 -6.99 -12.18
C GLU A 253 -6.39 -5.98 -13.25
N LEU A 254 -5.17 -6.13 -13.80
CA LEU A 254 -4.63 -5.25 -14.83
C LEU A 254 -5.00 -5.67 -16.27
N GLY A 255 -5.78 -6.74 -16.44
CA GLY A 255 -6.26 -7.20 -17.75
C GLY A 255 -5.21 -7.92 -18.62
N HIS A 256 -4.14 -8.43 -18.04
CA HIS A 256 -3.02 -9.07 -18.74
C HIS A 256 -3.31 -10.56 -19.04
N ALA A 257 -4.23 -10.83 -19.98
CA ALA A 257 -4.75 -12.17 -20.27
C ALA A 257 -3.66 -13.19 -20.64
N ASP A 258 -2.63 -12.80 -21.39
CA ASP A 258 -1.53 -13.72 -21.77
C ASP A 258 -0.69 -14.12 -20.57
N VAL A 259 -0.41 -13.20 -19.64
CA VAL A 259 0.28 -13.52 -18.39
C VAL A 259 -0.57 -14.44 -17.54
N VAL A 260 -1.87 -14.17 -17.40
CA VAL A 260 -2.80 -15.06 -16.67
C VAL A 260 -2.78 -16.46 -17.26
N ARG A 261 -2.80 -16.62 -18.59
CA ARG A 261 -2.73 -17.91 -19.27
C ARG A 261 -1.45 -18.67 -18.92
N VAL A 262 -0.28 -18.03 -19.04
CA VAL A 262 1.01 -18.67 -18.68
C VAL A 262 1.05 -19.09 -17.21
N LEU A 263 0.59 -18.21 -16.31
CA LEU A 263 0.53 -18.54 -14.88
C LEU A 263 -0.42 -19.71 -14.60
N MET A 264 -1.59 -19.74 -15.24
CA MET A 264 -2.54 -20.85 -15.09
C MET A 264 -1.99 -22.18 -15.62
N ASP A 265 -1.27 -22.17 -16.75
CA ASP A 265 -0.68 -23.38 -17.34
C ASP A 265 0.41 -23.98 -16.44
N ARG A 266 1.13 -23.13 -15.69
CA ARG A 266 2.21 -23.52 -14.77
C ARG A 266 1.75 -23.77 -13.33
N ALA A 267 0.51 -23.36 -12.98
CA ALA A 267 -0.05 -23.52 -11.64
C ALA A 267 -0.31 -24.99 -11.29
N SER A 268 -0.15 -25.33 -10.01
CA SER A 268 -0.63 -26.61 -9.46
C SER A 268 -2.16 -26.77 -9.65
N ALA A 269 -2.65 -27.98 -9.51
CA ALA A 269 -4.10 -28.21 -9.60
C ALA A 269 -4.87 -27.44 -8.51
N GLY A 270 -4.33 -27.39 -7.28
CA GLY A 270 -4.92 -26.60 -6.17
C GLY A 270 -4.90 -25.12 -6.45
N MET A 271 -3.79 -24.57 -6.94
CA MET A 271 -3.68 -23.17 -7.32
C MET A 271 -4.64 -22.81 -8.46
N ARG A 272 -4.75 -23.65 -9.50
CA ARG A 272 -5.72 -23.43 -10.60
C ARG A 272 -7.15 -23.38 -10.09
N LEU A 273 -7.51 -24.29 -9.19
CA LEU A 273 -8.83 -24.32 -8.59
C LEU A 273 -9.08 -23.07 -7.75
N ALA A 274 -8.12 -22.64 -6.92
CA ALA A 274 -8.21 -21.41 -6.14
C ALA A 274 -8.43 -20.19 -7.04
N LEU A 275 -7.63 -20.05 -8.09
CA LEU A 275 -7.75 -18.95 -9.04
C LEU A 275 -9.09 -18.95 -9.81
N ALA A 276 -9.63 -20.13 -10.14
CA ALA A 276 -10.97 -20.25 -10.73
C ALA A 276 -12.05 -19.77 -9.76
N CYS A 277 -11.97 -20.15 -8.48
CA CYS A 277 -12.88 -19.68 -7.43
C CYS A 277 -12.80 -18.14 -7.25
N GLU A 278 -11.60 -17.58 -7.16
CA GLU A 278 -11.39 -16.13 -7.01
C GLU A 278 -11.92 -15.31 -8.19
N ARG A 279 -11.97 -15.92 -9.36
CA ARG A 279 -12.55 -15.31 -10.57
C ARG A 279 -14.06 -15.44 -10.65
N GLY A 280 -14.67 -16.27 -9.80
CA GLY A 280 -16.07 -16.65 -9.92
C GLY A 280 -16.38 -17.50 -11.18
N ASP A 281 -15.37 -18.22 -11.69
CA ASP A 281 -15.47 -19.03 -12.90
C ASP A 281 -16.02 -20.43 -12.54
N GLU A 282 -17.32 -20.50 -12.28
CA GLU A 282 -18.00 -21.73 -11.83
C GLU A 282 -17.85 -22.89 -12.84
N ASP A 283 -17.79 -22.58 -14.14
CA ASP A 283 -17.63 -23.59 -15.17
C ASP A 283 -16.24 -24.23 -15.09
N LEU A 284 -15.20 -23.43 -14.94
CA LEU A 284 -13.83 -23.93 -14.77
C LEU A 284 -13.68 -24.66 -13.44
N VAL A 285 -14.28 -24.19 -12.35
CA VAL A 285 -14.31 -24.89 -11.05
C VAL A 285 -14.90 -26.28 -11.21
N ARG A 286 -16.07 -26.43 -11.86
CA ARG A 286 -16.71 -27.71 -12.13
C ARG A 286 -15.82 -28.65 -12.98
N GLN A 287 -15.20 -28.11 -14.04
CA GLN A 287 -14.29 -28.87 -14.89
C GLN A 287 -13.06 -29.39 -14.12
N LEU A 288 -12.44 -28.54 -13.30
CA LEU A 288 -11.25 -28.92 -12.50
C LEU A 288 -11.60 -29.95 -11.45
N LEU A 289 -12.75 -29.84 -10.77
CA LEU A 289 -13.23 -30.82 -9.79
C LEU A 289 -13.63 -32.16 -10.47
N ALA A 290 -14.25 -32.13 -11.65
CA ALA A 290 -14.55 -33.34 -12.41
C ALA A 290 -13.27 -34.08 -12.83
N ALA A 291 -12.22 -33.35 -13.23
CA ALA A 291 -10.95 -33.92 -13.61
C ALA A 291 -10.16 -34.48 -12.41
N ARG A 292 -10.26 -33.86 -11.23
CA ARG A 292 -9.58 -34.23 -9.99
C ARG A 292 -10.48 -33.99 -8.77
N PRO A 293 -11.42 -34.89 -8.44
CA PRO A 293 -12.37 -34.71 -7.34
C PRO A 293 -11.72 -34.52 -5.96
N ALA A 294 -10.54 -35.12 -5.74
CA ALA A 294 -9.83 -35.05 -4.47
C ALA A 294 -8.81 -33.90 -4.39
N VAL A 295 -8.84 -32.92 -5.30
CA VAL A 295 -7.82 -31.86 -5.34
C VAL A 295 -7.80 -31.06 -4.02
N ALA A 296 -8.94 -30.79 -3.40
CA ALA A 296 -9.03 -30.05 -2.12
C ALA A 296 -8.33 -30.78 -0.96
N ALA A 297 -8.29 -32.11 -0.98
CA ALA A 297 -7.57 -32.92 0.02
C ALA A 297 -6.04 -32.82 -0.12
N THR A 298 -5.54 -32.38 -1.27
CA THR A 298 -4.10 -32.27 -1.58
C THR A 298 -3.56 -30.85 -1.55
N LEU A 299 -4.36 -29.89 -1.11
CA LEU A 299 -3.94 -28.49 -1.03
C LEU A 299 -2.75 -28.31 -0.08
N THR A 300 -1.75 -27.56 -0.55
CA THR A 300 -0.64 -27.10 0.29
C THR A 300 -1.13 -26.12 1.36
N ALA A 301 -0.30 -25.79 2.34
CA ALA A 301 -0.63 -24.78 3.34
C ALA A 301 -0.95 -23.43 2.70
N ASP A 302 -0.14 -22.99 1.72
CA ASP A 302 -0.35 -21.74 0.97
C ASP A 302 -1.67 -21.74 0.19
N GLU A 303 -2.03 -22.87 -0.42
CA GLU A 303 -3.28 -22.99 -1.16
C GLU A 303 -4.50 -23.00 -0.22
N ARG A 304 -4.39 -23.65 0.95
CA ARG A 304 -5.44 -23.58 1.98
C ARG A 304 -5.68 -22.18 2.49
N ARG A 305 -4.59 -21.43 2.75
CA ARG A 305 -4.64 -20.04 3.19
C ARG A 305 -5.47 -19.14 2.28
N ARG A 306 -5.55 -19.43 0.98
CA ARG A 306 -6.28 -18.60 -0.01
C ARG A 306 -7.76 -18.40 0.34
N LEU A 307 -8.39 -19.29 1.11
CA LEU A 307 -9.75 -19.06 1.62
C LEU A 307 -9.79 -17.86 2.59
N ALA A 308 -8.81 -17.76 3.48
CA ALA A 308 -8.73 -16.62 4.39
C ALA A 308 -8.36 -15.32 3.65
N ASP A 309 -7.48 -15.41 2.64
CA ASP A 309 -7.12 -14.27 1.81
C ASP A 309 -8.33 -13.77 0.97
N ALA A 310 -9.15 -14.68 0.41
CA ALA A 310 -10.39 -14.32 -0.27
C ALA A 310 -11.42 -13.65 0.66
N ALA A 311 -11.48 -14.09 1.91
CA ALA A 311 -12.34 -13.45 2.92
C ALA A 311 -11.79 -12.08 3.31
N GLN A 312 -10.48 -11.91 3.43
CA GLN A 312 -9.82 -10.62 3.67
C GLN A 312 -10.08 -9.63 2.52
N ASP A 313 -10.11 -10.11 1.28
CA ASP A 313 -10.45 -9.29 0.10
C ASP A 313 -11.97 -9.03 -0.02
N ASN A 314 -12.76 -9.46 0.97
CA ASN A 314 -14.23 -9.35 1.00
C ASN A 314 -14.92 -10.01 -0.21
N ASN A 315 -14.32 -11.06 -0.78
CA ASN A 315 -14.83 -11.77 -1.97
C ASN A 315 -15.72 -12.96 -1.56
N THR A 316 -17.00 -12.69 -1.26
CA THR A 316 -17.99 -13.70 -0.83
C THR A 316 -18.16 -14.82 -1.87
N ALA A 317 -18.13 -14.49 -3.17
CA ALA A 317 -18.30 -15.49 -4.23
C ALA A 317 -17.14 -16.50 -4.24
N ALA A 318 -15.90 -16.02 -4.11
CA ALA A 318 -14.73 -16.90 -4.02
C ALA A 318 -14.78 -17.80 -2.77
N VAL A 319 -15.13 -17.21 -1.61
CA VAL A 319 -15.27 -17.96 -0.34
C VAL A 319 -16.28 -19.08 -0.50
N ARG A 320 -17.47 -18.82 -1.09
CA ARG A 320 -18.49 -19.84 -1.34
C ARG A 320 -17.96 -20.95 -2.24
N LEU A 321 -17.39 -20.62 -3.39
CA LEU A 321 -16.88 -21.61 -4.34
C LEU A 321 -15.75 -22.47 -3.75
N MET A 322 -14.85 -21.87 -2.97
CA MET A 322 -13.79 -22.60 -2.29
C MET A 322 -14.34 -23.58 -1.25
N LEU A 323 -15.35 -23.17 -0.45
CA LEU A 323 -15.99 -24.04 0.53
C LEU A 323 -16.75 -25.20 -0.15
N GLU A 324 -17.48 -24.93 -1.22
CA GLU A 324 -18.14 -25.95 -2.04
C GLU A 324 -17.15 -26.94 -2.68
N ALA A 325 -15.95 -26.45 -3.02
CA ALA A 325 -14.86 -27.25 -3.53
C ALA A 325 -14.09 -28.04 -2.45
N GLY A 326 -14.40 -27.83 -1.14
CA GLY A 326 -13.86 -28.60 -0.02
C GLY A 326 -12.66 -27.96 0.67
N TRP A 327 -12.47 -26.65 0.57
CA TRP A 327 -11.48 -25.94 1.39
C TRP A 327 -11.78 -26.05 2.89
N PRO A 328 -10.75 -26.17 3.77
CA PRO A 328 -10.97 -26.16 5.21
C PRO A 328 -11.45 -24.75 5.64
N VAL A 329 -12.63 -24.72 6.28
CA VAL A 329 -13.33 -23.47 6.65
C VAL A 329 -12.59 -22.65 7.70
N ASP A 330 -11.68 -23.28 8.47
CA ASP A 330 -10.86 -22.69 9.54
C ASP A 330 -9.44 -22.33 9.09
N ALA A 331 -9.19 -22.33 7.76
CA ALA A 331 -7.90 -21.94 7.22
C ALA A 331 -7.42 -20.59 7.77
N ARG A 332 -6.12 -20.53 8.15
CA ARG A 332 -5.54 -19.33 8.75
C ARG A 332 -4.85 -18.45 7.72
N GLY A 333 -5.08 -17.12 7.80
CA GLY A 333 -4.49 -16.11 6.93
C GLY A 333 -3.58 -15.14 7.67
N GLN A 334 -3.59 -13.89 7.26
CA GLN A 334 -2.89 -12.81 7.94
C GLN A 334 -3.44 -12.64 9.37
N HIS A 335 -2.56 -12.28 10.34
CA HIS A 335 -2.89 -12.14 11.76
C HIS A 335 -3.42 -13.43 12.41
N ASP A 336 -3.09 -14.57 11.80
CA ASP A 336 -3.66 -15.88 12.18
C ASP A 336 -5.20 -15.90 12.21
N ALA A 337 -5.82 -15.01 11.43
CA ALA A 337 -7.26 -14.85 11.36
C ALA A 337 -7.89 -15.91 10.46
N THR A 338 -9.05 -16.44 10.87
CA THR A 338 -9.88 -17.29 10.02
C THR A 338 -10.73 -16.46 9.04
N PRO A 339 -11.33 -17.07 8.00
CA PRO A 339 -12.29 -16.39 7.13
C PRO A 339 -13.43 -15.70 7.88
N LEU A 340 -13.88 -16.29 9.01
CA LEU A 340 -14.96 -15.73 9.82
C LEU A 340 -14.54 -14.44 10.56
N HIS A 341 -13.26 -14.30 10.95
CA HIS A 341 -12.74 -13.03 11.47
C HIS A 341 -12.83 -11.91 10.43
N TRP A 342 -12.44 -12.20 9.19
CA TRP A 342 -12.48 -11.23 8.11
C TRP A 342 -13.91 -10.86 7.71
N ALA A 343 -14.83 -11.83 7.60
CA ALA A 343 -16.24 -11.56 7.37
C ALA A 343 -16.82 -10.63 8.45
N ALA A 344 -16.44 -10.87 9.70
CA ALA A 344 -16.83 -10.05 10.85
C ALA A 344 -16.24 -8.64 10.79
N TYR A 345 -14.93 -8.51 10.50
CA TYR A 345 -14.24 -7.23 10.36
C TYR A 345 -14.81 -6.34 9.24
N HIS A 346 -15.27 -6.94 8.17
CA HIS A 346 -15.92 -6.22 7.05
C HIS A 346 -17.39 -5.88 7.30
N GLY A 347 -18.02 -6.43 8.34
CA GLY A 347 -19.46 -6.33 8.52
C GLY A 347 -20.23 -7.06 7.40
N ASN A 348 -19.69 -8.19 6.91
CA ASN A 348 -20.28 -8.96 5.81
C ASN A 348 -21.11 -10.12 6.36
N ALA A 349 -22.39 -9.85 6.64
CA ALA A 349 -23.33 -10.83 7.18
C ALA A 349 -23.59 -12.01 6.23
N GLU A 350 -23.54 -11.80 4.90
CA GLU A 350 -23.71 -12.85 3.91
C GLU A 350 -22.56 -13.86 3.98
N MET A 351 -21.32 -13.36 3.93
CA MET A 351 -20.12 -14.21 4.04
C MET A 351 -20.10 -14.95 5.38
N ALA A 352 -20.46 -14.27 6.48
CA ALA A 352 -20.53 -14.89 7.80
C ALA A 352 -21.54 -16.06 7.81
N ARG A 353 -22.73 -15.90 7.21
CA ARG A 353 -23.71 -17.00 7.08
C ARG A 353 -23.16 -18.17 6.27
N VAL A 354 -22.52 -17.91 5.13
CA VAL A 354 -21.92 -18.95 4.29
C VAL A 354 -20.87 -19.74 5.08
N LEU A 355 -19.98 -19.07 5.80
CA LEU A 355 -18.95 -19.73 6.61
C LEU A 355 -19.54 -20.56 7.75
N LEU A 356 -20.56 -20.05 8.44
CA LEU A 356 -21.22 -20.75 9.53
C LEU A 356 -22.03 -21.96 9.03
N GLN A 357 -22.62 -21.92 7.85
CA GLN A 357 -23.24 -23.08 7.20
C GLN A 357 -22.25 -24.22 6.95
N HIS A 358 -20.99 -23.87 6.71
CA HIS A 358 -19.85 -24.80 6.59
C HIS A 358 -19.15 -25.10 7.93
N GLN A 359 -19.82 -24.80 9.07
CA GLN A 359 -19.36 -25.11 10.42
C GLN A 359 -18.09 -24.34 10.84
N ALA A 360 -17.91 -23.10 10.39
CA ALA A 360 -16.82 -22.25 10.85
C ALA A 360 -16.85 -22.09 12.39
N PRO A 361 -15.72 -22.28 13.09
CA PRO A 361 -15.66 -22.16 14.53
C PRO A 361 -15.87 -20.69 14.96
N VAL A 362 -16.96 -20.43 15.70
CA VAL A 362 -17.44 -19.07 15.98
C VAL A 362 -16.69 -18.33 17.08
N ASN A 363 -16.03 -19.06 18.02
CA ASN A 363 -15.34 -18.48 19.16
C ASN A 363 -13.82 -18.67 19.12
N VAL A 364 -13.27 -19.03 17.98
CA VAL A 364 -11.83 -19.17 17.82
C VAL A 364 -11.16 -17.80 17.91
N LYS A 365 -9.98 -17.73 18.50
CA LYS A 365 -9.17 -16.50 18.58
C LYS A 365 -8.05 -16.53 17.55
N GLY A 366 -7.72 -15.35 17.01
CA GLY A 366 -6.49 -15.15 16.24
C GLY A 366 -5.31 -14.91 17.20
N ASP A 367 -4.11 -15.33 16.82
CA ASP A 367 -2.96 -15.25 17.71
C ASP A 367 -2.46 -13.80 17.90
N GLU A 368 -2.45 -12.99 16.84
CA GLU A 368 -1.84 -11.65 16.89
C GLU A 368 -2.63 -10.66 17.77
N TYR A 369 -3.96 -10.67 17.66
CA TYR A 369 -4.82 -9.74 18.42
C TYR A 369 -5.65 -10.40 19.51
N ASN A 370 -5.52 -11.71 19.67
CA ASN A 370 -6.26 -12.53 20.65
C ASN A 370 -7.79 -12.28 20.66
N GLY A 371 -8.33 -11.76 19.57
CA GLY A 371 -9.75 -11.41 19.41
C GLY A 371 -10.55 -12.52 18.76
N THR A 372 -11.84 -12.63 19.13
CA THR A 372 -12.81 -13.51 18.48
C THR A 372 -13.42 -12.84 17.23
N PRO A 373 -14.10 -13.59 16.32
CA PRO A 373 -14.85 -12.96 15.23
C PRO A 373 -15.85 -11.89 15.71
N LEU A 374 -16.51 -12.08 16.86
CA LEU A 374 -17.40 -11.07 17.44
C LEU A 374 -16.62 -9.81 17.89
N GLY A 375 -15.44 -9.97 18.49
CA GLY A 375 -14.55 -8.85 18.83
C GLY A 375 -14.11 -8.08 17.57
N TRP A 376 -13.79 -8.81 16.50
CA TRP A 376 -13.42 -8.21 15.21
C TRP A 376 -14.58 -7.46 14.55
N ALA A 377 -15.84 -7.92 14.67
CA ALA A 377 -17.00 -7.20 14.18
C ALA A 377 -17.19 -5.86 14.89
N ARG A 378 -17.03 -5.84 16.23
CA ARG A 378 -17.11 -4.60 17.04
C ARG A 378 -16.00 -3.62 16.67
N HIS A 379 -14.75 -4.09 16.62
CA HIS A 379 -13.62 -3.28 16.20
C HIS A 379 -13.79 -2.76 14.76
N GLY A 380 -14.25 -3.60 13.84
CA GLY A 380 -14.49 -3.24 12.44
C GLY A 380 -15.54 -2.16 12.26
N SER A 381 -16.57 -2.15 13.10
CA SER A 381 -17.63 -1.11 13.07
C SER A 381 -17.11 0.29 13.38
N GLU A 382 -16.05 0.40 14.17
CA GLU A 382 -15.46 1.68 14.60
C GLU A 382 -14.26 2.06 13.73
N HIS A 383 -13.39 1.09 13.39
CA HIS A 383 -12.07 1.33 12.81
C HIS A 383 -11.85 0.62 11.47
N GLY A 384 -12.77 -0.25 11.04
CA GLY A 384 -12.62 -1.07 9.85
C GLY A 384 -12.67 -0.30 8.53
N TRP A 385 -12.15 -0.92 7.49
CA TRP A 385 -12.14 -0.37 6.13
C TRP A 385 -13.54 -0.13 5.58
N HIS A 386 -14.51 -0.96 6.01
CA HIS A 386 -15.92 -0.88 5.60
C HIS A 386 -16.85 -0.32 6.69
N ARG A 387 -16.33 0.42 7.69
CA ARG A 387 -17.13 0.96 8.80
C ARG A 387 -18.34 1.80 8.39
N LYS A 388 -18.33 2.35 7.18
CA LYS A 388 -19.44 3.16 6.62
C LYS A 388 -20.39 2.36 5.72
N THR A 389 -19.99 1.19 5.25
CA THR A 389 -20.70 0.40 4.22
C THR A 389 -21.04 -1.01 4.66
N GLY A 390 -20.35 -1.55 5.67
CA GLY A 390 -20.61 -2.89 6.21
C GLY A 390 -21.89 -2.91 7.08
N ASP A 391 -22.60 -4.04 7.02
CA ASP A 391 -23.77 -4.29 7.89
C ASP A 391 -23.33 -4.99 9.17
N TYR A 392 -22.72 -4.24 10.07
CA TYR A 392 -22.22 -4.77 11.33
C TYR A 392 -23.32 -5.22 12.27
N ALA A 393 -24.50 -4.58 12.23
CA ALA A 393 -25.65 -4.99 13.05
C ALA A 393 -26.09 -6.41 12.67
N ALA A 394 -26.36 -6.67 11.40
CA ALA A 394 -26.71 -8.00 10.91
C ALA A 394 -25.59 -9.03 11.09
N THR A 395 -24.32 -8.60 10.95
CA THR A 395 -23.18 -9.51 11.15
C THR A 395 -23.06 -9.95 12.60
N ILE A 396 -23.20 -9.03 13.56
CA ILE A 396 -23.18 -9.34 15.00
C ILE A 396 -24.35 -10.25 15.35
N GLU A 397 -25.56 -9.98 14.84
CA GLU A 397 -26.74 -10.82 15.04
C GLU A 397 -26.49 -12.26 14.57
N VAL A 398 -25.94 -12.43 13.36
CA VAL A 398 -25.57 -13.74 12.79
C VAL A 398 -24.57 -14.48 13.67
N LEU A 399 -23.52 -13.80 14.14
CA LEU A 399 -22.50 -14.40 15.01
C LEU A 399 -23.09 -14.80 16.37
N VAL A 400 -23.89 -13.95 16.99
CA VAL A 400 -24.53 -14.22 18.28
C VAL A 400 -25.52 -15.39 18.17
N ALA A 401 -26.32 -15.42 17.10
CA ALA A 401 -27.23 -16.54 16.82
C ALA A 401 -26.48 -17.88 16.65
N ALA A 402 -25.23 -17.84 16.14
CA ALA A 402 -24.37 -19.01 16.03
C ALA A 402 -23.62 -19.36 17.32
N GLY A 403 -23.83 -18.63 18.43
CA GLY A 403 -23.24 -18.91 19.73
C GLY A 403 -21.92 -18.15 20.00
N ALA A 404 -21.70 -17.01 19.33
CA ALA A 404 -20.58 -16.15 19.66
C ALA A 404 -20.71 -15.59 21.08
N ARG A 405 -19.61 -15.65 21.85
CA ARG A 405 -19.55 -15.14 23.23
C ARG A 405 -18.84 -13.80 23.24
N GLY A 406 -19.35 -12.87 24.07
CA GLY A 406 -18.62 -11.62 24.35
C GLY A 406 -17.27 -11.93 25.01
N GLU A 407 -16.27 -11.14 24.73
CA GLU A 407 -15.02 -11.19 25.49
C GLU A 407 -15.34 -10.69 26.90
N GLU A 408 -15.07 -11.53 27.92
CA GLU A 408 -15.07 -11.16 29.34
C GLU A 408 -13.78 -10.41 29.68
#